data_f097c00f0e7b23fb1faf3091f6c3fe4e
#
_entry.id   f097c00f0e7b23fb1faf3091f6c3fe4e
#
_cell.length_a   1.000
_cell.length_b   1.000
_cell.length_c   1.000
_cell.angle_alpha   90.00
_cell.angle_beta   90.00
_cell.angle_gamma   90.00
#
_symmetry.space_group_name_H-M   'P 1'
#
loop_
_entity.id
_entity.type
_entity.pdbx_description
1 polymer ?
#
loop_
_entity_poly.entity_id
_entity_poly.type
_entity_poly.pdbx_seq_one_letter_code
_entity_poly.pdbx_strand_id
1 'polypeptide(L)'
;PVPITLDVTAAEAAEIKEGDEIALVRKGETFATMKVTEKFEMTTEDKKWECEKVFLGEGEESVDGKFWEIAPEDHPGVIMVMAQKDVNLAGPVKVLSEGEYPKEYPGVYLKPAETRAMFDERGWANVAALQLRNPMHRSHEYLAKIAVEVCDGVLIHSLIGNLKPGDIPADTRVKAIDILINNYFVKENVINAGYPLDMRYAGPREGLLHATFRQNYGVNNMLIGRDHAGVGDFY
;
A
#
# COMPACT_ATOMS: atom_id res chain seq x y z
N PRO A 1 -4.17 4.71 -12.04
CA PRO A 1 -3.64 3.97 -10.89
C PRO A 1 -2.31 4.57 -10.44
N VAL A 2 -1.94 4.31 -9.19
CA VAL A 2 -0.61 4.67 -8.68
C VAL A 2 0.40 3.65 -9.20
N PRO A 3 1.50 4.05 -9.89
CA PRO A 3 2.51 3.13 -10.38
C PRO A 3 3.28 2.47 -9.23
N ILE A 4 3.66 1.21 -9.40
CA ILE A 4 4.61 0.49 -8.56
C ILE A 4 5.81 0.13 -9.43
N THR A 5 6.90 0.84 -9.26
CA THR A 5 8.07 0.82 -10.14
C THR A 5 9.30 0.22 -9.46
N LEU A 6 10.25 -0.26 -10.27
CA LEU A 6 11.59 -0.64 -9.86
C LEU A 6 12.59 0.21 -10.64
N ASP A 7 13.22 1.14 -9.97
CA ASP A 7 14.17 2.08 -10.55
C ASP A 7 15.61 1.70 -10.26
N VAL A 8 16.48 1.95 -11.26
CA VAL A 8 17.93 1.74 -11.19
C VAL A 8 18.66 2.95 -11.76
N THR A 9 19.92 3.14 -11.40
CA THR A 9 20.76 4.17 -12.01
C THR A 9 21.06 3.85 -13.47
N ALA A 10 21.41 4.85 -14.26
CA ALA A 10 21.84 4.66 -15.64
C ALA A 10 23.04 3.70 -15.75
N ALA A 11 23.96 3.74 -14.77
CA ALA A 11 25.12 2.85 -14.70
C ALA A 11 24.70 1.38 -14.47
N GLU A 12 23.81 1.13 -13.50
CA GLU A 12 23.24 -0.21 -13.25
C GLU A 12 22.46 -0.71 -14.47
N ALA A 13 21.66 0.15 -15.10
CA ALA A 13 20.89 -0.20 -16.28
C ALA A 13 21.76 -0.56 -17.49
N ALA A 14 22.97 0.02 -17.61
CA ALA A 14 23.91 -0.30 -18.68
C ALA A 14 24.44 -1.73 -18.60
N GLU A 15 24.55 -2.28 -17.39
CA GLU A 15 25.00 -3.67 -17.14
C GLU A 15 23.90 -4.70 -17.38
N ILE A 16 22.62 -4.28 -17.40
CA ILE A 16 21.46 -5.16 -17.51
C ILE A 16 20.92 -5.14 -18.94
N LYS A 17 20.64 -6.31 -19.52
CA LYS A 17 20.06 -6.47 -20.86
C LYS A 17 18.63 -7.02 -20.76
N GLU A 18 17.82 -6.71 -21.77
CA GLU A 18 16.53 -7.39 -21.94
C GLU A 18 16.77 -8.89 -22.14
N GLY A 19 16.01 -9.70 -21.41
CA GLY A 19 16.18 -11.14 -21.35
C GLY A 19 16.97 -11.64 -20.14
N ASP A 20 17.74 -10.76 -19.47
CA ASP A 20 18.49 -11.13 -18.26
C ASP A 20 17.56 -11.46 -17.09
N GLU A 21 18.00 -12.38 -16.24
CA GLU A 21 17.36 -12.64 -14.94
C GLU A 21 18.21 -11.99 -13.85
N ILE A 22 17.63 -11.03 -13.14
CA ILE A 22 18.28 -10.28 -12.06
C ILE A 22 17.74 -10.69 -10.70
N ALA A 23 18.58 -10.61 -9.66
CA ALA A 23 18.17 -10.79 -8.27
C ALA A 23 17.70 -9.47 -7.67
N LEU A 24 16.54 -9.48 -7.03
CA LEU A 24 16.05 -8.38 -6.22
C LEU A 24 16.48 -8.60 -4.77
N VAL A 25 17.41 -7.76 -4.31
CA VAL A 25 18.08 -7.92 -3.02
C VAL A 25 17.66 -6.82 -2.06
N ARG A 26 17.29 -7.17 -0.84
CA ARG A 26 17.03 -6.23 0.25
C ARG A 26 17.79 -6.67 1.49
N LYS A 27 18.56 -5.77 2.12
CA LYS A 27 19.37 -6.07 3.31
C LYS A 27 20.30 -7.28 3.16
N GLY A 28 20.81 -7.52 1.93
CA GLY A 28 21.70 -8.64 1.64
C GLY A 28 21.00 -9.98 1.39
N GLU A 29 19.68 -10.08 1.49
CA GLU A 29 18.88 -11.27 1.18
C GLU A 29 18.23 -11.12 -0.21
N THR A 30 18.34 -12.15 -1.07
CA THR A 30 17.61 -12.23 -2.32
C THR A 30 16.18 -12.66 -2.04
N PHE A 31 15.23 -11.76 -2.21
CA PHE A 31 13.82 -12.05 -1.94
C PHE A 31 13.00 -12.34 -3.20
N ALA A 32 13.50 -11.97 -4.39
CA ALA A 32 12.85 -12.28 -5.66
C ALA A 32 13.87 -12.31 -6.80
N THR A 33 13.49 -12.89 -7.94
CA THR A 33 14.15 -12.69 -9.23
C THR A 33 13.19 -12.01 -10.21
N MET A 34 13.72 -11.22 -11.13
CA MET A 34 12.98 -10.59 -12.21
C MET A 34 13.63 -10.94 -13.54
N LYS A 35 12.85 -11.42 -14.50
CA LYS A 35 13.29 -11.51 -15.89
C LYS A 35 13.00 -10.17 -16.57
N VAL A 36 14.04 -9.43 -16.88
CA VAL A 36 13.90 -8.10 -17.49
C VAL A 36 13.36 -8.23 -18.91
N THR A 37 12.20 -7.67 -19.19
CA THR A 37 11.58 -7.66 -20.52
C THR A 37 11.62 -6.29 -21.16
N GLU A 38 11.79 -5.24 -20.37
CA GLU A 38 11.83 -3.86 -20.86
C GLU A 38 12.65 -2.98 -19.91
N LYS A 39 13.35 -2.01 -20.51
CA LYS A 39 13.99 -0.90 -19.79
C LYS A 39 13.52 0.40 -20.43
N PHE A 40 13.15 1.37 -19.62
CA PHE A 40 12.76 2.68 -20.14
C PHE A 40 13.26 3.81 -19.24
N GLU A 41 13.68 4.89 -19.88
CA GLU A 41 14.13 6.09 -19.18
C GLU A 41 12.94 6.88 -18.61
N MET A 42 13.16 7.46 -17.43
CA MET A 42 12.24 8.37 -16.76
C MET A 42 12.88 9.74 -16.68
N THR A 43 12.49 10.62 -17.58
CA THR A 43 12.95 12.01 -17.54
C THR A 43 12.35 12.78 -16.36
N THR A 44 12.90 13.95 -16.09
CA THR A 44 12.32 14.85 -15.08
C THR A 44 10.89 15.26 -15.45
N GLU A 45 10.60 15.43 -16.73
CA GLU A 45 9.28 15.75 -17.26
C GLU A 45 8.31 14.59 -17.06
N ASP A 46 8.73 13.34 -17.25
CA ASP A 46 7.91 12.15 -17.01
C ASP A 46 7.56 12.03 -15.52
N LYS A 47 8.55 12.25 -14.63
CA LYS A 47 8.33 12.25 -13.18
C LYS A 47 7.35 13.33 -12.75
N LYS A 48 7.47 14.53 -13.30
CA LYS A 48 6.51 15.63 -13.06
C LYS A 48 5.12 15.27 -13.55
N TRP A 49 5.02 14.74 -14.76
CA TRP A 49 3.74 14.31 -15.32
C TRP A 49 3.09 13.20 -14.46
N GLU A 50 3.88 12.24 -13.98
CA GLU A 50 3.39 11.24 -13.02
C GLU A 50 2.85 11.90 -11.74
N CYS A 51 3.61 12.84 -11.15
CA CYS A 51 3.17 13.56 -9.97
C CYS A 51 1.85 14.26 -10.17
N GLU A 52 1.68 14.98 -11.29
CA GLU A 52 0.42 15.65 -11.63
C GLU A 52 -0.75 14.67 -11.75
N LYS A 53 -0.53 13.52 -12.39
CA LYS A 53 -1.60 12.53 -12.61
C LYS A 53 -1.93 11.72 -11.36
N VAL A 54 -0.99 11.54 -10.45
CA VAL A 54 -1.16 10.69 -9.26
C VAL A 54 -1.63 11.48 -8.05
N PHE A 55 -1.09 12.68 -7.82
CA PHE A 55 -1.29 13.43 -6.58
C PHE A 55 -2.23 14.64 -6.70
N LEU A 56 -2.76 14.94 -7.90
CA LEU A 56 -3.83 15.93 -8.02
C LEU A 56 -5.15 15.38 -7.47
N GLY A 57 -5.87 16.17 -6.72
CA GLY A 57 -7.24 15.89 -6.30
C GLY A 57 -8.22 15.82 -7.48
N GLU A 58 -9.35 15.13 -7.31
CA GLU A 58 -10.42 15.15 -8.30
C GLU A 58 -11.02 16.56 -8.40
N GLY A 59 -11.07 17.09 -9.62
CA GLY A 59 -11.63 18.41 -9.93
C GLY A 59 -10.61 19.55 -9.95
N GLU A 60 -9.38 19.32 -9.53
CA GLU A 60 -8.30 20.23 -9.81
C GLU A 60 -7.68 19.85 -11.16
N GLU A 61 -8.18 20.46 -12.23
CA GLU A 61 -7.41 20.49 -13.46
C GLU A 61 -6.09 21.16 -13.13
N SER A 62 -4.98 20.56 -13.53
CA SER A 62 -3.67 21.22 -13.55
C SER A 62 -3.71 22.31 -14.63
N VAL A 63 -4.58 23.29 -14.39
CA VAL A 63 -4.70 24.45 -15.23
C VAL A 63 -3.49 25.30 -14.93
N ASP A 64 -2.56 25.32 -15.85
CA ASP A 64 -1.43 26.24 -15.90
C ASP A 64 -0.32 26.03 -14.84
N GLY A 65 0.01 24.79 -14.47
CA GLY A 65 1.17 24.54 -13.60
C GLY A 65 0.94 24.80 -12.10
N LYS A 66 -0.26 25.12 -11.69
CA LYS A 66 -0.61 25.46 -10.29
C LYS A 66 -0.30 24.36 -9.27
N PHE A 67 -0.31 23.08 -9.68
CA PHE A 67 0.09 21.99 -8.80
C PHE A 67 1.50 22.22 -8.21
N TRP A 68 2.45 22.65 -9.06
CA TRP A 68 3.83 22.92 -8.64
C TRP A 68 3.99 24.21 -7.83
N GLU A 69 2.99 25.08 -7.83
CA GLU A 69 2.95 26.28 -6.96
C GLU A 69 2.44 25.94 -5.55
N ILE A 70 1.60 24.90 -5.42
CA ILE A 70 0.89 24.57 -4.17
C ILE A 70 1.56 23.43 -3.39
N ALA A 71 2.17 22.45 -4.07
CA ALA A 71 2.35 21.13 -3.48
C ALA A 71 3.76 20.55 -3.39
N PRO A 72 4.77 20.96 -4.17
CA PRO A 72 5.73 19.95 -4.56
C PRO A 72 6.72 19.56 -3.47
N GLU A 73 7.23 20.48 -2.69
CA GLU A 73 8.39 20.21 -1.82
C GLU A 73 8.01 19.50 -0.52
N ASP A 74 6.75 19.59 -0.11
CA ASP A 74 6.27 19.04 1.16
C ASP A 74 5.42 17.77 1.01
N HIS A 75 5.00 17.41 -0.23
CA HIS A 75 4.19 16.23 -0.45
C HIS A 75 5.04 14.95 -0.49
N PRO A 76 4.88 13.99 0.46
CA PRO A 76 5.74 12.81 0.57
C PRO A 76 5.79 11.97 -0.72
N GLY A 77 4.65 11.82 -1.41
CA GLY A 77 4.56 11.07 -2.65
C GLY A 77 5.32 11.74 -3.79
N VAL A 78 5.26 13.07 -3.90
CA VAL A 78 6.02 13.84 -4.90
C VAL A 78 7.51 13.70 -4.64
N ILE A 79 7.95 13.85 -3.38
CA ILE A 79 9.35 13.65 -2.99
C ILE A 79 9.84 12.26 -3.43
N MET A 80 9.03 11.22 -3.20
CA MET A 80 9.38 9.85 -3.58
C MET A 80 9.51 9.67 -5.10
N VAL A 81 8.58 10.21 -5.89
CA VAL A 81 8.64 10.11 -7.36
C VAL A 81 9.81 10.90 -7.92
N MET A 82 10.02 12.14 -7.45
CA MET A 82 11.13 12.97 -7.92
C MET A 82 12.51 12.42 -7.52
N ALA A 83 12.59 11.62 -6.46
CA ALA A 83 13.81 10.97 -6.02
C ALA A 83 14.09 9.61 -6.73
N GLN A 84 13.19 9.13 -7.58
CA GLN A 84 13.42 7.91 -8.36
C GLN A 84 14.65 8.09 -9.26
N LYS A 85 15.35 6.98 -9.47
CA LYS A 85 16.47 6.92 -10.44
C LYS A 85 15.93 7.05 -11.88
N ASP A 86 16.83 7.13 -12.84
CA ASP A 86 16.47 7.56 -14.20
C ASP A 86 16.01 6.44 -15.12
N VAL A 87 16.16 5.17 -14.72
CA VAL A 87 15.75 4.03 -15.54
C VAL A 87 14.87 3.08 -14.75
N ASN A 88 13.71 2.77 -15.31
CA ASN A 88 12.84 1.73 -14.78
C ASN A 88 13.05 0.39 -15.48
N LEU A 89 12.97 -0.69 -14.73
CA LEU A 89 13.00 -2.06 -15.21
C LEU A 89 11.60 -2.67 -15.11
N ALA A 90 11.19 -3.38 -16.17
CA ALA A 90 9.92 -4.11 -16.18
C ALA A 90 10.16 -5.58 -16.54
N GLY A 91 9.29 -6.45 -16.00
CA GLY A 91 9.34 -7.87 -16.27
C GLY A 91 8.63 -8.71 -15.21
N PRO A 92 8.39 -10.00 -15.49
CA PRO A 92 7.80 -10.91 -14.54
C PRO A 92 8.74 -11.15 -13.35
N VAL A 93 8.15 -11.14 -12.15
CA VAL A 93 8.86 -11.33 -10.89
C VAL A 93 8.50 -12.69 -10.29
N LYS A 94 9.51 -13.42 -9.85
CA LYS A 94 9.36 -14.66 -9.07
C LYS A 94 9.79 -14.42 -7.64
N VAL A 95 8.83 -14.43 -6.72
CA VAL A 95 9.09 -14.26 -5.29
C VAL A 95 9.73 -15.52 -4.73
N LEU A 96 10.81 -15.37 -3.97
CA LEU A 96 11.57 -16.44 -3.33
C LEU A 96 11.48 -16.40 -1.81
N SER A 97 11.29 -15.22 -1.23
CA SER A 97 11.20 -15.01 0.20
C SER A 97 10.17 -13.92 0.51
N GLU A 98 9.55 -14.00 1.66
CA GLU A 98 8.64 -12.97 2.18
C GLU A 98 9.36 -11.97 3.09
N GLY A 99 10.69 -12.10 3.17
CA GLY A 99 11.53 -11.24 3.99
C GLY A 99 11.29 -11.43 5.48
N GLU A 100 11.36 -10.32 6.21
CA GLU A 100 11.30 -10.30 7.67
C GLU A 100 9.86 -10.25 8.22
N TYR A 101 8.87 -9.84 7.41
CA TYR A 101 7.49 -9.61 7.85
C TYR A 101 6.83 -10.78 8.61
N PRO A 102 6.98 -12.05 8.19
CA PRO A 102 6.39 -13.17 8.94
C PRO A 102 6.99 -13.35 10.34
N LYS A 103 8.26 -12.95 10.52
CA LYS A 103 8.98 -13.03 11.81
C LYS A 103 8.70 -11.81 12.69
N GLU A 104 8.61 -10.64 12.09
CA GLU A 104 8.36 -9.38 12.81
C GLU A 104 6.89 -9.27 13.27
N TYR A 105 5.95 -9.79 12.46
CA TYR A 105 4.52 -9.70 12.70
C TYR A 105 3.83 -11.08 12.68
N PRO A 106 4.23 -12.01 13.57
CA PRO A 106 3.67 -13.36 13.59
C PRO A 106 2.16 -13.33 13.88
N GLY A 107 1.38 -14.02 13.07
CA GLY A 107 -0.09 -14.07 13.18
C GLY A 107 -0.82 -12.81 12.68
N VAL A 108 -0.08 -11.75 12.33
CA VAL A 108 -0.62 -10.51 11.73
C VAL A 108 -0.28 -10.43 10.25
N TYR A 109 0.97 -10.73 9.88
CA TYR A 109 1.31 -10.87 8.47
C TYR A 109 0.60 -12.10 7.89
N LEU A 110 -0.31 -11.86 6.96
CA LEU A 110 -1.07 -12.90 6.27
C LEU A 110 -0.97 -12.68 4.75
N LYS A 111 -0.88 -13.78 4.01
CA LYS A 111 -0.92 -13.75 2.55
C LYS A 111 -2.36 -13.72 2.04
N PRO A 112 -2.57 -13.29 0.79
CA PRO A 112 -3.89 -13.37 0.15
C PRO A 112 -4.54 -14.75 0.19
N ALA A 113 -3.76 -15.82 0.01
CA ALA A 113 -4.28 -17.19 0.08
C ALA A 113 -4.74 -17.57 1.49
N GLU A 114 -4.03 -17.11 2.53
CA GLU A 114 -4.36 -17.39 3.93
C GLU A 114 -5.65 -16.68 4.35
N THR A 115 -5.80 -15.39 4.01
CA THR A 115 -7.04 -14.66 4.32
C THR A 115 -8.24 -15.25 3.61
N ARG A 116 -8.11 -15.66 2.34
CA ARG A 116 -9.17 -16.35 1.61
C ARG A 116 -9.57 -17.67 2.27
N ALA A 117 -8.58 -18.48 2.67
CA ALA A 117 -8.85 -19.72 3.39
C ALA A 117 -9.57 -19.47 4.73
N MET A 118 -9.16 -18.42 5.48
CA MET A 118 -9.83 -18.04 6.73
C MET A 118 -11.28 -17.56 6.50
N PHE A 119 -11.56 -16.87 5.39
CA PHE A 119 -12.91 -16.47 5.05
C PHE A 119 -13.78 -17.69 4.71
N ASP A 120 -13.25 -18.61 3.91
CA ASP A 120 -13.93 -19.86 3.55
C ASP A 120 -14.24 -20.71 4.80
N GLU A 121 -13.26 -20.87 5.70
CA GLU A 121 -13.40 -21.62 6.96
C GLU A 121 -14.49 -21.01 7.87
N ARG A 122 -14.62 -19.68 7.88
CA ARG A 122 -15.66 -18.97 8.64
C ARG A 122 -17.00 -18.88 7.92
N GLY A 123 -17.08 -19.34 6.67
CA GLY A 123 -18.27 -19.21 5.83
C GLY A 123 -18.58 -17.78 5.40
N TRP A 124 -17.57 -16.91 5.33
CA TRP A 124 -17.72 -15.51 4.94
C TRP A 124 -17.72 -15.38 3.41
N ALA A 125 -18.84 -15.02 2.82
CA ALA A 125 -18.98 -14.73 1.40
C ALA A 125 -18.89 -13.22 1.09
N ASN A 126 -19.27 -12.38 2.06
CA ASN A 126 -19.30 -10.92 1.92
C ASN A 126 -18.41 -10.28 2.99
N VAL A 127 -17.24 -9.85 2.61
CA VAL A 127 -16.20 -9.36 3.52
C VAL A 127 -15.88 -7.89 3.25
N ALA A 128 -15.86 -7.07 4.28
CA ALA A 128 -15.38 -5.70 4.21
C ALA A 128 -13.92 -5.58 4.71
N ALA A 129 -13.15 -4.64 4.17
CA ALA A 129 -11.86 -4.26 4.71
C ALA A 129 -11.86 -2.83 5.25
N LEU A 130 -11.19 -2.64 6.38
CA LEU A 130 -10.82 -1.34 6.93
C LEU A 130 -9.29 -1.23 6.92
N GLN A 131 -8.75 -0.31 6.12
CA GLN A 131 -7.33 -0.01 6.18
C GLN A 131 -7.02 0.98 7.29
N LEU A 132 -5.92 0.72 8.02
CA LEU A 132 -5.44 1.61 9.06
C LEU A 132 -3.94 1.87 8.91
N ARG A 133 -3.57 3.15 8.98
CA ARG A 133 -2.18 3.61 9.16
C ARG A 133 -1.93 4.23 10.55
N ASN A 134 -3.00 4.41 11.32
CA ASN A 134 -3.00 4.95 12.67
C ASN A 134 -3.62 3.92 13.64
N PRO A 135 -3.40 4.04 14.96
CA PRO A 135 -4.14 3.26 15.94
C PRO A 135 -5.65 3.45 15.78
N MET A 136 -6.40 2.38 16.02
CA MET A 136 -7.86 2.45 16.01
C MET A 136 -8.38 3.34 17.13
N HIS A 137 -9.25 4.27 16.81
CA HIS A 137 -10.02 5.05 17.77
C HIS A 137 -11.55 4.84 17.55
N ARG A 138 -12.38 5.48 18.37
CA ARG A 138 -13.84 5.27 18.38
C ARG A 138 -14.52 5.35 17.02
N SER A 139 -14.12 6.26 16.14
CA SER A 139 -14.74 6.35 14.81
C SER A 139 -14.35 5.17 13.90
N HIS A 140 -13.13 4.67 13.99
CA HIS A 140 -12.73 3.46 13.27
C HIS A 140 -13.44 2.21 13.79
N GLU A 141 -13.60 2.11 15.13
CA GLU A 141 -14.39 1.06 15.77
C GLU A 141 -15.84 1.08 15.27
N TYR A 142 -16.45 2.28 15.21
CA TYR A 142 -17.81 2.45 14.72
C TYR A 142 -17.95 2.02 13.26
N LEU A 143 -17.05 2.46 12.38
CA LEU A 143 -17.06 2.07 10.97
C LEU A 143 -16.90 0.56 10.78
N ALA A 144 -15.97 -0.07 11.52
CA ALA A 144 -15.78 -1.52 11.46
C ALA A 144 -17.01 -2.28 11.97
N LYS A 145 -17.69 -1.78 12.99
CA LYS A 145 -18.95 -2.37 13.49
C LYS A 145 -20.10 -2.22 12.49
N ILE A 146 -20.21 -1.10 11.79
CA ILE A 146 -21.17 -0.96 10.67
C ILE A 146 -20.88 -2.00 9.60
N ALA A 147 -19.60 -2.22 9.27
CA ALA A 147 -19.25 -3.24 8.29
C ALA A 147 -19.68 -4.66 8.72
N VAL A 148 -19.52 -5.00 9.99
CA VAL A 148 -19.98 -6.29 10.54
C VAL A 148 -21.51 -6.45 10.47
N GLU A 149 -22.28 -5.36 10.57
CA GLU A 149 -23.74 -5.40 10.47
C GLU A 149 -24.25 -5.65 9.04
N VAL A 150 -23.45 -5.32 8.01
CA VAL A 150 -23.86 -5.41 6.60
C VAL A 150 -23.07 -6.44 5.79
N CYS A 151 -22.01 -7.01 6.37
CA CYS A 151 -21.17 -8.04 5.80
C CYS A 151 -21.02 -9.22 6.77
N ASP A 152 -20.50 -10.34 6.30
CA ASP A 152 -20.27 -11.52 7.15
C ASP A 152 -19.12 -11.28 8.14
N GLY A 153 -18.17 -10.44 7.75
CA GLY A 153 -17.06 -10.06 8.61
C GLY A 153 -16.23 -8.91 8.09
N VAL A 154 -15.28 -8.46 8.90
CA VAL A 154 -14.37 -7.36 8.58
C VAL A 154 -12.90 -7.78 8.71
N LEU A 155 -12.12 -7.50 7.67
CA LEU A 155 -10.68 -7.54 7.69
C LEU A 155 -10.13 -6.17 8.13
N ILE A 156 -9.62 -6.07 9.34
CA ILE A 156 -8.85 -4.89 9.78
C ILE A 156 -7.43 -5.08 9.27
N HIS A 157 -7.05 -4.27 8.29
CA HIS A 157 -5.82 -4.43 7.55
C HIS A 157 -4.88 -3.26 7.83
N SER A 158 -4.05 -3.43 8.87
CA SER A 158 -3.13 -2.39 9.30
C SER A 158 -1.87 -2.37 8.45
N LEU A 159 -1.40 -1.17 8.13
CA LEU A 159 -0.18 -0.98 7.37
C LEU A 159 1.04 -1.36 8.22
N ILE A 160 1.88 -2.26 7.74
CA ILE A 160 3.14 -2.66 8.37
C ILE A 160 4.37 -2.33 7.52
N GLY A 161 4.18 -1.73 6.35
CA GLY A 161 5.25 -1.13 5.55
C GLY A 161 5.74 0.21 6.11
N ASN A 162 6.56 0.90 5.33
CA ASN A 162 7.13 2.18 5.74
C ASN A 162 6.08 3.31 5.75
N LEU A 163 6.24 4.19 6.71
CA LEU A 163 5.45 5.40 6.89
C LEU A 163 6.36 6.64 6.89
N LYS A 164 5.76 7.80 6.73
CA LYS A 164 6.48 9.06 6.85
C LYS A 164 6.97 9.29 8.29
N PRO A 165 8.05 10.06 8.49
CA PRO A 165 8.48 10.48 9.82
C PRO A 165 7.35 11.13 10.62
N GLY A 166 7.24 10.76 11.91
CA GLY A 166 6.22 11.25 12.82
C GLY A 166 4.94 10.39 12.89
N ASP A 167 4.74 9.44 11.99
CA ASP A 167 3.65 8.46 12.11
C ASP A 167 3.96 7.44 13.23
N ILE A 168 2.91 6.89 13.83
CA ILE A 168 3.05 5.93 14.94
C ILE A 168 3.65 4.61 14.42
N PRO A 169 4.69 4.05 15.08
CA PRO A 169 5.33 2.81 14.68
C PRO A 169 4.35 1.63 14.54
N ALA A 170 4.64 0.74 13.57
CA ALA A 170 3.73 -0.35 13.23
C ALA A 170 3.48 -1.32 14.39
N ASP A 171 4.50 -1.66 15.18
CA ASP A 171 4.40 -2.53 16.35
C ASP A 171 3.45 -1.97 17.42
N THR A 172 3.54 -0.67 17.70
CA THR A 172 2.65 0.03 18.63
C THR A 172 1.21 0.03 18.11
N ARG A 173 1.06 0.28 16.81
CA ARG A 173 -0.25 0.31 16.15
C ARG A 173 -0.92 -1.05 16.14
N VAL A 174 -0.18 -2.11 15.78
CA VAL A 174 -0.68 -3.49 15.80
C VAL A 174 -1.15 -3.88 17.18
N LYS A 175 -0.34 -3.62 18.22
CA LYS A 175 -0.73 -3.88 19.62
C LYS A 175 -2.00 -3.14 20.03
N ALA A 176 -2.12 -1.86 19.65
CA ALA A 176 -3.31 -1.07 19.97
C ALA A 176 -4.57 -1.63 19.29
N ILE A 177 -4.45 -2.08 18.04
CA ILE A 177 -5.54 -2.72 17.30
C ILE A 177 -5.94 -4.04 17.94
N ASP A 178 -4.98 -4.89 18.32
CA ASP A 178 -5.24 -6.16 18.98
C ASP A 178 -5.97 -5.99 20.32
N ILE A 179 -5.55 -5.01 21.14
CA ILE A 179 -6.23 -4.69 22.39
C ILE A 179 -7.67 -4.29 22.12
N LEU A 180 -7.91 -3.45 21.12
CA LEU A 180 -9.24 -2.98 20.79
C LEU A 180 -10.12 -4.13 20.26
N ILE A 181 -9.64 -4.95 19.35
CA ILE A 181 -10.36 -6.11 18.82
C ILE A 181 -10.73 -7.08 19.97
N ASN A 182 -9.78 -7.40 20.83
CA ASN A 182 -9.98 -8.37 21.91
C ASN A 182 -10.99 -7.93 22.97
N ASN A 183 -11.22 -6.61 23.11
CA ASN A 183 -12.09 -6.08 24.15
C ASN A 183 -13.43 -5.53 23.64
N TYR A 184 -13.53 -5.19 22.34
CA TYR A 184 -14.68 -4.45 21.80
C TYR A 184 -15.35 -5.09 20.60
N PHE A 185 -14.80 -6.20 20.06
CA PHE A 185 -15.38 -6.92 18.94
C PHE A 185 -15.72 -8.37 19.30
N VAL A 186 -16.67 -8.92 18.57
CA VAL A 186 -16.90 -10.35 18.51
C VAL A 186 -15.83 -10.96 17.61
N LYS A 187 -14.99 -11.82 18.17
CA LYS A 187 -13.77 -12.34 17.49
C LYS A 187 -14.07 -13.10 16.20
N GLU A 188 -15.22 -13.74 16.15
CA GLU A 188 -15.69 -14.49 14.99
C GLU A 188 -15.96 -13.62 13.77
N ASN A 189 -16.21 -12.31 13.97
CA ASN A 189 -16.59 -11.37 12.92
C ASN A 189 -15.41 -10.45 12.47
N VAL A 190 -14.21 -10.65 13.02
CA VAL A 190 -13.06 -9.79 12.74
C VAL A 190 -11.81 -10.62 12.48
N ILE A 191 -11.04 -10.23 11.48
CA ILE A 191 -9.67 -10.70 11.25
C ILE A 191 -8.75 -9.48 11.27
N ASN A 192 -7.65 -9.56 12.03
CA ASN A 192 -6.57 -8.58 11.99
C ASN A 192 -5.45 -9.09 11.09
N ALA A 193 -5.05 -8.30 10.10
CA ALA A 193 -3.93 -8.63 9.23
C ALA A 193 -3.03 -7.43 8.98
N GLY A 194 -1.78 -7.70 8.64
CA GLY A 194 -0.79 -6.71 8.28
C GLY A 194 -0.66 -6.53 6.77
N TYR A 195 -0.49 -5.30 6.35
CA TYR A 195 -0.35 -4.90 4.95
C TYR A 195 1.06 -4.32 4.70
N PRO A 196 1.97 -5.07 4.06
CA PRO A 196 3.38 -4.71 3.94
C PRO A 196 3.67 -3.78 2.75
N LEU A 197 2.80 -2.82 2.46
CA LEU A 197 3.00 -1.82 1.43
C LEU A 197 3.35 -0.47 2.04
N ASP A 198 4.18 0.29 1.34
CA ASP A 198 4.51 1.66 1.71
C ASP A 198 3.42 2.61 1.23
N MET A 199 3.06 3.58 2.07
CA MET A 199 2.09 4.62 1.70
C MET A 199 2.65 5.54 0.60
N ARG A 200 1.78 5.93 -0.32
CA ARG A 200 2.08 6.90 -1.39
C ARG A 200 1.47 8.28 -1.13
N TYR A 201 0.49 8.34 -0.24
CA TYR A 201 -0.24 9.57 0.10
C TYR A 201 -0.98 10.20 -1.09
N ALA A 202 -1.47 9.35 -2.01
CA ALA A 202 -2.09 9.75 -3.27
C ALA A 202 -3.63 9.89 -3.19
N GLY A 203 -4.17 10.09 -1.98
CA GLY A 203 -5.59 10.35 -1.77
C GLY A 203 -6.53 9.33 -2.45
N PRO A 204 -7.50 9.80 -3.28
CA PRO A 204 -8.47 8.91 -3.93
C PRO A 204 -7.84 7.83 -4.82
N ARG A 205 -6.73 8.13 -5.48
CA ARG A 205 -6.03 7.17 -6.35
C ARG A 205 -5.36 6.07 -5.56
N GLU A 206 -4.81 6.40 -4.40
CA GLU A 206 -4.34 5.37 -3.48
C GLU A 206 -5.49 4.58 -2.85
N GLY A 207 -6.63 5.20 -2.63
CA GLY A 207 -7.86 4.49 -2.22
C GLY A 207 -8.23 3.38 -3.20
N LEU A 208 -8.17 3.63 -4.50
CA LEU A 208 -8.37 2.61 -5.54
C LEU A 208 -7.29 1.53 -5.53
N LEU A 209 -6.01 1.90 -5.36
CA LEU A 209 -4.92 0.95 -5.21
C LEU A 209 -5.14 0.04 -4.00
N HIS A 210 -5.51 0.63 -2.86
CA HIS A 210 -5.82 -0.09 -1.64
C HIS A 210 -6.99 -1.07 -1.80
N ALA A 211 -8.03 -0.68 -2.53
CA ALA A 211 -9.16 -1.55 -2.83
C ALA A 211 -8.74 -2.73 -3.72
N THR A 212 -7.95 -2.48 -4.75
CA THR A 212 -7.42 -3.52 -5.65
C THR A 212 -6.59 -4.55 -4.89
N PHE A 213 -5.73 -4.11 -3.98
CA PHE A 213 -4.97 -5.05 -3.15
C PHE A 213 -5.89 -5.88 -2.25
N ARG A 214 -6.91 -5.27 -1.62
CA ARG A 214 -7.86 -6.03 -0.75
C ARG A 214 -8.69 -7.02 -1.54
N GLN A 215 -8.99 -6.73 -2.79
CA GLN A 215 -9.61 -7.71 -3.69
C GLN A 215 -8.74 -8.96 -3.84
N ASN A 216 -7.42 -8.83 -3.93
CA ASN A 216 -6.49 -9.95 -3.93
C ASN A 216 -6.55 -10.76 -2.62
N TYR A 217 -6.79 -10.11 -1.49
CA TYR A 217 -6.99 -10.75 -0.18
C TYR A 217 -8.36 -11.42 -0.01
N GLY A 218 -9.24 -11.37 -1.02
CA GLY A 218 -10.57 -11.97 -0.99
C GLY A 218 -11.68 -11.05 -0.48
N VAL A 219 -11.37 -9.79 -0.27
CA VAL A 219 -12.33 -8.77 0.18
C VAL A 219 -13.14 -8.26 -1.01
N ASN A 220 -14.43 -8.05 -0.83
CA ASN A 220 -15.34 -7.52 -1.84
C ASN A 220 -15.94 -6.16 -1.50
N ASN A 221 -15.71 -5.65 -0.30
CA ASN A 221 -16.11 -4.31 0.11
C ASN A 221 -14.94 -3.58 0.78
N MET A 222 -14.75 -2.30 0.50
CA MET A 222 -13.70 -1.48 1.11
C MET A 222 -14.32 -0.27 1.79
N LEU A 223 -13.97 -0.05 3.06
CA LEU A 223 -14.32 1.18 3.78
C LEU A 223 -13.35 2.28 3.36
N ILE A 224 -13.86 3.30 2.67
CA ILE A 224 -13.11 4.46 2.24
C ILE A 224 -13.55 5.67 3.07
N GLY A 225 -12.62 6.29 3.78
CA GLY A 225 -12.85 7.56 4.48
C GLY A 225 -12.82 8.75 3.51
N ARG A 226 -13.34 9.89 3.96
CA ARG A 226 -13.34 11.13 3.16
C ARG A 226 -11.92 11.55 2.74
N ASP A 227 -10.97 11.49 3.67
CA ASP A 227 -9.57 11.87 3.46
C ASP A 227 -8.66 10.63 3.38
N HIS A 228 -9.12 9.60 2.68
CA HIS A 228 -8.39 8.33 2.58
C HIS A 228 -7.03 8.53 1.92
N ALA A 229 -5.96 8.12 2.62
CA ALA A 229 -4.59 8.26 2.16
C ALA A 229 -4.16 9.70 1.82
N GLY A 230 -4.90 10.69 2.32
CA GLY A 230 -4.55 12.10 2.18
C GLY A 230 -3.41 12.52 3.11
N VAL A 231 -2.81 13.68 2.81
CA VAL A 231 -1.79 14.33 3.61
C VAL A 231 -1.97 15.84 3.53
N GLY A 232 -1.91 16.53 4.70
CA GLY A 232 -2.13 17.98 4.75
C GLY A 232 -3.46 18.38 4.11
N ASP A 233 -3.43 19.47 3.37
CA ASP A 233 -4.58 20.05 2.69
C ASP A 233 -4.54 19.81 1.16
N PHE A 234 -3.86 18.73 0.71
CA PHE A 234 -3.68 18.42 -0.71
C PHE A 234 -4.88 17.74 -1.37
N TYR A 235 -5.91 17.32 -0.60
CA TYR A 235 -7.10 16.63 -1.12
C TYR A 235 -8.37 17.09 -0.42
#